data_680bb05556a942d74f2169656a705d75
#
_entry.id   680bb05556a942d74f2169656a705d75
#
_cell.length_a   1.000
_cell.length_b   1.000
_cell.length_c   1.000
_cell.angle_alpha   90.00
_cell.angle_beta   90.00
_cell.angle_gamma   90.00
#
_symmetry.space_group_name_H-M   'P 1'
#
loop_
_entity.id
_entity.type
_entity.pdbx_description
1 polymer ?
#
loop_
_entity_poly.entity_id
_entity_poly.type
_entity_poly.pdbx_seq_one_letter_code
_entity_poly.pdbx_strand_id
1 'polypeptide(L)'
;MTSIVIPDQLKPADGRFGSGPTKVRPEQAAVLAAARELGTSHRQPPVRAVVKRIRSGLADLFSLPNDVMVALGNGGTTAFWDAAAFGVVGEKSQHVSFGEFSAKFANVTSRAPWLAQPSVISSEPGTHPVPRAEAGVDAYCLTHNETSTGVRMPITRPAGAHDGALVLVDATSAAGALPVDPAQFDVYYFAPQKVFGADGGLWLALLSPAALARIEEVAASGRYIPDFLSLRLAVENSRKDQTYNTPAVSTLILMASQLDWLLERGGLEWSAARSERSAEILYDWAEKSQYATPFVTDPGMRSPVVGTIDFSADVDADAVAGILRENGIVDTESYRKLGRNQLRIGLFPAIEPADVAALTACVDYVAERLALVCERADDNGEHQHHKDRGQQPARDSSHAASLPREGER
;
A
#
# COMPACT_ATOMS: atom_id res chain seq x y z
N MET A 1 -23.50 -22.20 9.12
CA MET A 1 -23.93 -21.09 8.24
C MET A 1 -23.99 -21.64 6.82
N THR A 2 -25.05 -21.38 6.06
CA THR A 2 -25.17 -21.81 4.67
C THR A 2 -24.10 -21.03 3.87
N SER A 3 -23.16 -21.73 3.21
CA SER A 3 -22.13 -21.09 2.37
C SER A 3 -22.80 -20.36 1.23
N ILE A 4 -22.53 -19.05 1.08
CA ILE A 4 -22.99 -18.26 -0.05
C ILE A 4 -22.04 -18.54 -1.22
N VAL A 5 -22.54 -19.21 -2.26
CA VAL A 5 -21.78 -19.52 -3.47
C VAL A 5 -22.10 -18.47 -4.53
N ILE A 6 -21.08 -17.75 -4.98
CA ILE A 6 -21.19 -16.75 -6.05
C ILE A 6 -21.21 -17.48 -7.40
N PRO A 7 -22.19 -17.20 -8.28
CA PRO A 7 -22.23 -17.79 -9.62
C PRO A 7 -20.96 -17.45 -10.43
N ASP A 8 -20.41 -18.44 -11.14
CA ASP A 8 -19.14 -18.29 -11.86
C ASP A 8 -19.18 -17.16 -12.91
N GLN A 9 -20.34 -16.91 -13.52
CA GLN A 9 -20.50 -15.83 -14.50
C GLN A 9 -20.40 -14.41 -13.91
N LEU A 10 -20.50 -14.26 -12.59
CA LEU A 10 -20.32 -12.98 -11.90
C LEU A 10 -18.87 -12.77 -11.44
N LYS A 11 -18.11 -13.87 -11.31
CA LYS A 11 -16.77 -13.79 -10.76
C LYS A 11 -15.78 -13.08 -11.69
N PRO A 12 -14.80 -12.35 -11.14
CA PRO A 12 -13.69 -11.84 -11.94
C PRO A 12 -12.90 -13.00 -12.56
N ALA A 13 -12.28 -12.77 -13.70
CA ALA A 13 -11.39 -13.75 -14.32
C ALA A 13 -10.16 -14.03 -13.45
N ASP A 14 -9.72 -13.04 -12.66
CA ASP A 14 -8.67 -13.17 -11.65
C ASP A 14 -9.12 -12.49 -10.36
N GLY A 15 -9.31 -13.27 -9.30
CA GLY A 15 -9.84 -12.81 -8.01
C GLY A 15 -8.81 -12.15 -7.06
N ARG A 16 -7.61 -11.76 -7.51
CA ARG A 16 -6.56 -11.20 -6.65
C ARG A 16 -6.60 -9.67 -6.64
N PHE A 17 -7.05 -9.08 -5.52
CA PHE A 17 -7.21 -7.62 -5.35
C PHE A 17 -6.32 -7.03 -4.24
N GLY A 18 -5.22 -7.70 -3.92
CA GLY A 18 -4.31 -7.26 -2.87
C GLY A 18 -3.75 -5.86 -3.07
N SER A 19 -3.82 -5.03 -2.02
CA SER A 19 -3.20 -3.69 -2.00
C SER A 19 -1.69 -3.73 -1.70
N GLY A 20 -1.11 -4.94 -1.71
CA GLY A 20 0.34 -5.19 -1.63
C GLY A 20 0.71 -6.26 -0.62
N PRO A 21 1.31 -7.37 -1.09
CA PRO A 21 1.64 -7.64 -2.49
C PRO A 21 0.43 -7.64 -3.42
N THR A 22 0.66 -7.33 -4.69
CA THR A 22 -0.39 -7.33 -5.71
C THR A 22 -0.28 -8.55 -6.63
N LYS A 23 -1.24 -8.70 -7.52
CA LYS A 23 -1.29 -9.71 -8.57
C LYS A 23 0.01 -9.75 -9.38
N VAL A 24 0.63 -10.92 -9.45
CA VAL A 24 1.66 -11.27 -10.45
C VAL A 24 0.95 -11.79 -11.69
N ARG A 25 1.21 -11.23 -12.87
CA ARG A 25 0.60 -11.68 -14.13
C ARG A 25 1.13 -13.06 -14.52
N PRO A 26 0.30 -13.91 -15.15
CA PRO A 26 0.75 -15.23 -15.62
C PRO A 26 2.00 -15.18 -16.52
N GLU A 27 2.12 -14.15 -17.37
CA GLU A 27 3.28 -13.96 -18.25
C GLU A 27 4.57 -13.68 -17.45
N GLN A 28 4.50 -12.91 -16.36
CA GLN A 28 5.65 -12.72 -15.46
C GLN A 28 6.08 -14.04 -14.83
N ALA A 29 5.13 -14.85 -14.37
CA ALA A 29 5.41 -16.18 -13.81
C ALA A 29 6.05 -17.11 -14.85
N ALA A 30 5.60 -17.07 -16.10
CA ALA A 30 6.17 -17.84 -17.20
C ALA A 30 7.61 -17.40 -17.51
N VAL A 31 7.89 -16.09 -17.53
CA VAL A 31 9.26 -15.55 -17.69
C VAL A 31 10.16 -16.05 -16.56
N LEU A 32 9.68 -15.99 -15.31
CA LEU A 32 10.44 -16.47 -14.14
C LEU A 32 10.74 -17.99 -14.25
N ALA A 33 9.75 -18.79 -14.65
CA ALA A 33 9.92 -20.24 -14.81
C ALA A 33 10.96 -20.61 -15.89
N ALA A 34 11.14 -19.76 -16.90
CA ALA A 34 12.11 -19.95 -17.98
C ALA A 34 13.49 -19.32 -17.69
N ALA A 35 13.63 -18.58 -16.57
CA ALA A 35 14.81 -17.79 -16.28
C ALA A 35 16.02 -18.65 -15.94
N ARG A 36 17.12 -18.42 -16.64
CA ARG A 36 18.42 -19.10 -16.43
C ARG A 36 19.33 -18.36 -15.45
N GLU A 37 18.95 -17.18 -15.04
CA GLU A 37 19.65 -16.31 -14.08
C GLU A 37 19.50 -16.81 -12.64
N LEU A 38 18.46 -17.58 -12.36
CA LEU A 38 18.20 -18.14 -11.02
C LEU A 38 19.35 -19.07 -10.59
N GLY A 39 19.83 -18.86 -9.36
CA GLY A 39 20.96 -19.64 -8.82
C GLY A 39 22.33 -19.25 -9.38
N THR A 40 22.41 -18.19 -10.22
CA THR A 40 23.69 -17.68 -10.73
C THR A 40 24.18 -16.45 -9.93
N SER A 41 25.46 -16.12 -10.09
CA SER A 41 26.06 -15.00 -9.36
C SER A 41 25.50 -13.65 -9.84
N HIS A 42 25.01 -12.83 -8.91
CA HIS A 42 24.53 -11.47 -9.18
C HIS A 42 25.65 -10.51 -9.64
N ARG A 43 26.92 -10.92 -9.55
CA ARG A 43 28.08 -10.14 -10.02
C ARG A 43 28.45 -10.48 -11.47
N GLN A 44 27.81 -11.46 -12.06
CA GLN A 44 28.05 -11.90 -13.43
C GLN A 44 27.09 -11.26 -14.44
N PRO A 45 27.45 -11.22 -15.74
CA PRO A 45 26.69 -10.53 -16.77
C PRO A 45 25.17 -10.84 -16.83
N PRO A 46 24.70 -12.09 -16.67
CA PRO A 46 23.28 -12.38 -16.79
C PRO A 46 22.40 -11.61 -15.79
N VAL A 47 22.74 -11.66 -14.49
CA VAL A 47 21.97 -10.95 -13.46
C VAL A 47 22.19 -9.43 -13.54
N ARG A 48 23.41 -9.00 -13.85
CA ARG A 48 23.70 -7.56 -14.10
C ARG A 48 22.87 -7.00 -15.27
N ALA A 49 22.65 -7.77 -16.30
CA ALA A 49 21.82 -7.36 -17.43
C ALA A 49 20.35 -7.12 -17.00
N VAL A 50 19.81 -7.95 -16.10
CA VAL A 50 18.47 -7.73 -15.54
C VAL A 50 18.42 -6.43 -14.72
N VAL A 51 19.42 -6.18 -13.85
CA VAL A 51 19.50 -4.93 -13.08
C VAL A 51 19.64 -3.72 -13.99
N LYS A 52 20.49 -3.79 -15.02
CA LYS A 52 20.63 -2.72 -16.01
C LYS A 52 19.32 -2.42 -16.73
N ARG A 53 18.59 -3.46 -17.15
CA ARG A 53 17.27 -3.33 -17.80
C ARG A 53 16.27 -2.63 -16.91
N ILE A 54 16.21 -2.98 -15.60
CA ILE A 54 15.36 -2.30 -14.63
C ILE A 54 15.75 -0.83 -14.50
N ARG A 55 17.03 -0.53 -14.35
CA ARG A 55 17.51 0.85 -14.18
C ARG A 55 17.21 1.71 -15.40
N SER A 56 17.51 1.22 -16.60
CA SER A 56 17.20 1.96 -17.84
C SER A 56 15.68 2.08 -18.04
N GLY A 57 14.93 1.01 -17.85
CA GLY A 57 13.46 1.03 -18.02
C GLY A 57 12.76 1.96 -17.02
N LEU A 58 13.25 2.10 -15.80
CA LEU A 58 12.74 3.09 -14.86
C LEU A 58 13.08 4.52 -15.27
N ALA A 59 14.28 4.74 -15.81
CA ALA A 59 14.64 6.05 -16.37
C ALA A 59 13.69 6.44 -17.53
N ASP A 60 13.39 5.50 -18.40
CA ASP A 60 12.42 5.69 -19.50
C ASP A 60 11.00 5.90 -18.96
N LEU A 61 10.54 5.07 -18.02
CA LEU A 61 9.19 5.12 -17.45
C LEU A 61 8.87 6.49 -16.83
N PHE A 62 9.84 7.04 -16.09
CA PHE A 62 9.69 8.33 -15.40
C PHE A 62 10.24 9.52 -16.22
N SER A 63 10.71 9.30 -17.45
CA SER A 63 11.35 10.33 -18.28
C SER A 63 12.42 11.12 -17.50
N LEU A 64 13.29 10.39 -16.81
CA LEU A 64 14.25 11.00 -15.89
C LEU A 64 15.31 11.83 -16.64
N PRO A 65 15.71 12.99 -16.10
CA PRO A 65 16.93 13.67 -16.53
C PRO A 65 18.15 12.75 -16.45
N ASN A 66 19.13 12.95 -17.31
CA ASN A 66 20.33 12.11 -17.43
C ASN A 66 21.20 12.07 -16.16
N ASP A 67 21.07 13.06 -15.30
CA ASP A 67 21.82 13.21 -14.04
C ASP A 67 21.09 12.61 -12.82
N VAL A 68 19.83 12.17 -13.01
CA VAL A 68 19.09 11.42 -11.98
C VAL A 68 19.47 9.95 -12.04
N MET A 69 19.86 9.41 -10.90
CA MET A 69 20.34 8.04 -10.79
C MET A 69 19.27 7.10 -10.25
N VAL A 70 19.10 5.95 -10.90
CA VAL A 70 18.32 4.83 -10.34
C VAL A 70 19.25 3.95 -9.52
N ALA A 71 19.01 3.88 -8.20
CA ALA A 71 19.70 3.00 -7.26
C ALA A 71 18.76 1.91 -6.74
N LEU A 72 19.31 0.78 -6.29
CA LEU A 72 18.55 -0.30 -5.69
C LEU A 72 19.34 -0.98 -4.57
N GLY A 73 18.60 -1.57 -3.63
CA GLY A 73 19.17 -2.32 -2.51
C GLY A 73 18.20 -3.33 -1.93
N ASN A 74 18.69 -4.11 -0.98
CA ASN A 74 17.93 -5.18 -0.34
C ASN A 74 17.09 -4.63 0.84
N GLY A 75 15.96 -5.31 1.16
CA GLY A 75 15.20 -5.10 2.39
C GLY A 75 13.86 -4.39 2.24
N GLY A 76 13.48 -3.96 1.05
CA GLY A 76 12.22 -3.25 0.79
C GLY A 76 12.19 -1.82 1.35
N THR A 77 11.05 -1.14 1.25
CA THR A 77 10.89 0.26 1.67
C THR A 77 11.15 0.46 3.17
N THR A 78 10.84 -0.52 4.00
CA THR A 78 11.13 -0.43 5.44
C THR A 78 12.63 -0.28 5.71
N ALA A 79 13.48 -1.04 5.02
CA ALA A 79 14.93 -0.86 5.12
C ALA A 79 15.39 0.47 4.51
N PHE A 80 14.68 0.99 3.50
CA PHE A 80 14.99 2.29 2.93
C PHE A 80 14.75 3.44 3.91
N TRP A 81 13.72 3.39 4.76
CA TRP A 81 13.52 4.41 5.80
C TRP A 81 14.72 4.49 6.75
N ASP A 82 15.22 3.34 7.20
CA ASP A 82 16.44 3.30 8.04
C ASP A 82 17.64 3.83 7.25
N ALA A 83 17.84 3.37 6.01
CA ALA A 83 18.92 3.85 5.15
C ALA A 83 18.86 5.38 4.91
N ALA A 84 17.66 5.94 4.76
CA ALA A 84 17.46 7.38 4.60
C ALA A 84 17.80 8.15 5.89
N ALA A 85 17.38 7.67 7.06
CA ALA A 85 17.72 8.27 8.34
C ALA A 85 19.22 8.20 8.63
N PHE A 86 19.91 7.15 8.20
CA PHE A 86 21.37 7.03 8.34
C PHE A 86 22.14 7.86 7.32
N GLY A 87 21.67 7.94 6.05
CA GLY A 87 22.53 8.32 4.93
C GLY A 87 22.10 9.52 4.10
N VAL A 88 20.88 10.10 4.28
CA VAL A 88 20.41 11.24 3.47
C VAL A 88 19.74 12.35 4.28
N VAL A 89 19.12 12.04 5.42
CA VAL A 89 18.67 13.08 6.36
C VAL A 89 19.90 13.62 7.08
N GLY A 90 20.17 14.91 6.92
CA GLY A 90 21.35 15.57 7.51
C GLY A 90 21.16 15.81 9.01
N GLU A 91 20.23 16.69 9.37
CA GLU A 91 20.01 17.12 10.75
C GLU A 91 18.56 16.96 11.20
N LYS A 92 17.59 17.49 10.46
CA LYS A 92 16.17 17.52 10.84
C LYS A 92 15.25 17.27 9.66
N SER A 93 14.31 16.34 9.83
CA SER A 93 13.24 16.10 8.85
C SER A 93 11.90 16.71 9.27
N GLN A 94 11.07 17.02 8.26
CA GLN A 94 9.65 17.26 8.43
C GLN A 94 8.89 16.15 7.70
N HIS A 95 7.90 15.57 8.37
CA HIS A 95 7.05 14.51 7.81
C HIS A 95 5.61 14.98 7.69
N VAL A 96 4.95 14.60 6.59
CA VAL A 96 3.49 14.61 6.50
C VAL A 96 2.97 13.24 6.91
N SER A 97 1.98 13.19 7.82
CA SER A 97 1.44 11.95 8.38
C SER A 97 -0.07 11.91 8.24
N PHE A 98 -0.56 10.96 7.45
CA PHE A 98 -2.01 10.79 7.17
C PHE A 98 -2.43 9.33 7.04
N GLY A 99 -1.60 8.43 7.61
CA GLY A 99 -1.87 7.01 7.72
C GLY A 99 -0.69 6.25 8.33
N GLU A 100 -0.77 4.94 8.29
CA GLU A 100 0.19 4.06 8.96
C GLU A 100 1.61 4.17 8.37
N PHE A 101 1.74 4.24 7.02
CA PHE A 101 3.05 4.16 6.38
C PHE A 101 3.79 5.50 6.48
N SER A 102 3.11 6.61 6.31
CA SER A 102 3.67 7.95 6.52
C SER A 102 4.13 8.16 7.97
N ALA A 103 3.37 7.67 8.96
CA ALA A 103 3.75 7.72 10.36
C ALA A 103 4.98 6.86 10.69
N LYS A 104 5.17 5.72 10.02
CA LYS A 104 6.32 4.83 10.28
C LYS A 104 7.66 5.50 9.96
N PHE A 105 7.77 6.21 8.85
CA PHE A 105 9.02 6.90 8.53
C PHE A 105 9.32 8.03 9.53
N ALA A 106 8.31 8.79 9.95
CA ALA A 106 8.47 9.78 11.02
C ALA A 106 8.99 9.15 12.33
N ASN A 107 8.48 7.96 12.68
CA ASN A 107 8.95 7.20 13.84
C ASN A 107 10.40 6.71 13.70
N VAL A 108 10.87 6.40 12.50
CA VAL A 108 12.28 6.03 12.27
C VAL A 108 13.19 7.21 12.56
N THR A 109 12.92 8.38 11.97
CA THR A 109 13.75 9.57 12.18
C THR A 109 13.69 10.08 13.62
N SER A 110 12.54 9.98 14.30
CA SER A 110 12.41 10.41 15.71
C SER A 110 13.25 9.59 16.69
N ARG A 111 13.58 8.35 16.33
CA ARG A 111 14.40 7.44 17.16
C ARG A 111 15.89 7.46 16.81
N ALA A 112 16.27 8.16 15.76
CA ALA A 112 17.65 8.25 15.33
C ALA A 112 18.41 9.24 16.24
N PRO A 113 19.35 8.79 17.10
CA PRO A 113 19.96 9.65 18.13
C PRO A 113 20.89 10.72 17.58
N TRP A 114 21.23 10.64 16.30
CA TRP A 114 22.06 11.64 15.58
C TRP A 114 21.23 12.69 14.83
N LEU A 115 19.89 12.58 14.85
CA LEU A 115 18.98 13.55 14.24
C LEU A 115 18.27 14.38 15.31
N ALA A 116 17.96 15.62 14.98
CA ALA A 116 17.02 16.40 15.76
C ALA A 116 15.61 15.80 15.65
N GLN A 117 14.75 16.06 16.64
CA GLN A 117 13.37 15.58 16.60
C GLN A 117 12.68 16.10 15.35
N PRO A 118 12.02 15.24 14.57
CA PRO A 118 11.34 15.65 13.36
C PRO A 118 10.11 16.51 13.65
N SER A 119 9.78 17.40 12.74
CA SER A 119 8.45 18.02 12.71
C SER A 119 7.47 17.08 12.02
N VAL A 120 6.28 16.93 12.57
CA VAL A 120 5.23 16.09 11.97
C VAL A 120 3.97 16.94 11.78
N ILE A 121 3.52 17.03 10.52
CA ILE A 121 2.25 17.67 10.17
C ILE A 121 1.26 16.54 9.86
N SER A 122 0.22 16.42 10.68
CA SER A 122 -0.78 15.37 10.57
C SER A 122 -2.12 15.90 10.05
N SER A 123 -2.90 15.04 9.43
CA SER A 123 -4.31 15.25 9.12
C SER A 123 -5.15 14.06 9.54
N GLU A 124 -6.47 14.23 9.55
CA GLU A 124 -7.40 13.15 9.80
C GLU A 124 -7.31 12.06 8.71
N PRO A 125 -7.55 10.78 9.05
CA PRO A 125 -7.62 9.71 8.08
C PRO A 125 -8.63 10.02 6.95
N GLY A 126 -8.25 9.74 5.71
CA GLY A 126 -9.06 10.08 4.53
C GLY A 126 -8.72 11.45 3.90
N THR A 127 -7.78 12.19 4.49
CA THR A 127 -7.25 13.45 3.95
C THR A 127 -5.72 13.42 3.97
N HIS A 128 -5.06 14.45 3.41
CA HIS A 128 -3.62 14.63 3.55
C HIS A 128 -3.30 16.08 3.96
N PRO A 129 -2.24 16.31 4.77
CA PRO A 129 -1.77 17.65 5.11
C PRO A 129 -0.91 18.22 3.99
N VAL A 130 -0.58 19.52 4.10
CA VAL A 130 0.32 20.23 3.19
C VAL A 130 1.64 20.48 3.91
N PRO A 131 2.81 20.09 3.34
CA PRO A 131 4.12 20.38 3.91
C PRO A 131 4.38 21.90 3.89
N ARG A 132 5.17 22.39 4.83
CA ARG A 132 5.47 23.83 4.99
C ARG A 132 6.96 24.04 5.18
N ALA A 133 7.49 25.10 4.59
CA ALA A 133 8.86 25.50 4.86
C ALA A 133 9.06 25.78 6.36
N GLU A 134 10.12 25.22 6.93
CA GLU A 134 10.47 25.34 8.35
C GLU A 134 11.98 25.53 8.50
N ALA A 135 12.38 26.45 9.37
CA ALA A 135 13.78 26.71 9.63
C ALA A 135 14.47 25.47 10.24
N GLY A 136 15.67 25.15 9.74
CA GLY A 136 16.45 24.01 10.19
C GLY A 136 16.02 22.65 9.66
N VAL A 137 14.93 22.57 8.89
CA VAL A 137 14.54 21.33 8.20
C VAL A 137 15.34 21.18 6.92
N ASP A 138 16.09 20.10 6.80
CA ASP A 138 16.92 19.77 5.63
C ASP A 138 16.34 18.61 4.79
N ALA A 139 15.29 17.95 5.27
CA ALA A 139 14.60 16.86 4.55
C ALA A 139 13.09 16.94 4.76
N TYR A 140 12.33 17.12 3.68
CA TYR A 140 10.87 17.05 3.65
C TYR A 140 10.43 15.69 3.18
N CYS A 141 9.80 14.92 4.06
CA CYS A 141 9.41 13.53 3.83
C CYS A 141 7.92 13.46 3.52
N LEU A 142 7.60 13.16 2.26
CA LEU A 142 6.26 13.11 1.70
C LEU A 142 5.87 11.68 1.40
N THR A 143 4.56 11.40 1.31
CA THR A 143 4.02 10.11 0.88
C THR A 143 3.07 10.33 -0.29
N HIS A 144 3.44 9.81 -1.48
CA HIS A 144 2.67 10.05 -2.69
C HIS A 144 1.31 9.36 -2.68
N ASN A 145 1.26 8.13 -2.10
CA ASN A 145 0.03 7.39 -1.89
C ASN A 145 0.08 6.62 -0.57
N GLU A 146 -0.85 6.89 0.33
CA GLU A 146 -0.97 6.20 1.61
C GLU A 146 -1.89 4.98 1.47
N THR A 147 -1.29 3.81 1.43
CA THR A 147 -1.99 2.54 1.18
C THR A 147 -2.98 2.16 2.29
N SER A 148 -2.75 2.61 3.51
CA SER A 148 -3.62 2.27 4.65
C SER A 148 -4.96 2.99 4.63
N THR A 149 -5.02 4.17 4.00
CA THR A 149 -6.21 5.04 3.96
C THR A 149 -6.76 5.25 2.55
N GLY A 150 -6.03 4.85 1.50
CA GLY A 150 -6.46 5.09 0.12
C GLY A 150 -6.40 6.56 -0.29
N VAL A 151 -5.47 7.33 0.28
CA VAL A 151 -5.30 8.76 -0.03
C VAL A 151 -4.08 8.98 -0.91
N ARG A 152 -4.24 9.66 -2.06
CA ARG A 152 -3.14 10.23 -2.84
C ARG A 152 -2.84 11.64 -2.41
N MET A 153 -1.57 12.05 -2.51
CA MET A 153 -1.12 13.41 -2.23
C MET A 153 -0.31 13.94 -3.42
N PRO A 154 -0.55 15.16 -3.90
CA PRO A 154 0.30 15.76 -4.93
C PRO A 154 1.72 15.99 -4.38
N ILE A 155 2.72 15.69 -5.18
CA ILE A 155 4.12 15.89 -4.81
C ILE A 155 4.57 17.25 -5.32
N THR A 156 4.80 18.14 -4.35
CA THR A 156 5.33 19.49 -4.61
C THR A 156 6.35 19.86 -3.54
N ARG A 157 7.46 20.45 -3.96
CA ARG A 157 8.47 21.00 -3.04
C ARG A 157 7.83 22.12 -2.21
N PRO A 158 8.00 22.14 -0.88
CA PRO A 158 7.45 23.20 -0.03
C PRO A 158 7.96 24.59 -0.45
N ALA A 159 7.04 25.49 -0.75
CA ALA A 159 7.39 26.86 -1.12
C ALA A 159 8.12 27.56 0.03
N GLY A 160 9.31 28.15 -0.25
CA GLY A 160 10.17 28.80 0.75
C GLY A 160 11.08 27.83 1.52
N ALA A 161 11.13 26.55 1.18
CA ALA A 161 12.19 25.68 1.67
C ALA A 161 13.56 26.22 1.25
N HIS A 162 14.58 26.08 2.11
CA HIS A 162 15.91 26.56 1.76
C HIS A 162 16.54 25.71 0.63
N ASP A 163 17.45 26.30 -0.14
CA ASP A 163 18.00 25.68 -1.37
C ASP A 163 18.70 24.34 -1.16
N GLY A 164 19.21 24.05 0.04
CA GLY A 164 19.85 22.78 0.37
C GLY A 164 18.88 21.72 0.92
N ALA A 165 17.61 22.02 1.12
CA ALA A 165 16.65 21.06 1.64
C ALA A 165 16.23 20.05 0.55
N LEU A 166 16.19 18.77 0.91
CA LEU A 166 15.78 17.69 0.02
C LEU A 166 14.31 17.32 0.21
N VAL A 167 13.67 16.86 -0.86
CA VAL A 167 12.33 16.27 -0.83
C VAL A 167 12.45 14.76 -1.04
N LEU A 168 12.09 14.00 -0.01
CA LEU A 168 12.09 12.53 0.02
C LEU A 168 10.64 12.04 -0.09
N VAL A 169 10.36 11.23 -1.09
CA VAL A 169 9.00 10.77 -1.38
C VAL A 169 8.88 9.26 -1.25
N ASP A 170 8.06 8.82 -0.31
CA ASP A 170 7.58 7.44 -0.29
C ASP A 170 6.56 7.24 -1.40
N ALA A 171 6.98 6.54 -2.43
CA ALA A 171 6.17 6.22 -3.60
C ALA A 171 5.85 4.72 -3.68
N THR A 172 5.91 4.01 -2.56
CA THR A 172 5.83 2.54 -2.52
C THR A 172 4.62 2.01 -3.29
N SER A 173 3.46 2.63 -3.17
CA SER A 173 2.26 2.23 -3.91
C SER A 173 1.91 3.16 -5.08
N ALA A 174 2.67 4.23 -5.30
CA ALA A 174 2.44 5.21 -6.35
C ALA A 174 3.32 5.00 -7.59
N ALA A 175 4.59 4.60 -7.36
CA ALA A 175 5.60 4.52 -8.40
C ALA A 175 5.18 3.59 -9.55
N GLY A 176 5.11 4.16 -10.76
CA GLY A 176 4.71 3.46 -11.97
C GLY A 176 3.20 3.47 -12.26
N ALA A 177 2.38 4.12 -11.40
CA ALA A 177 0.95 4.28 -11.64
C ALA A 177 0.40 5.68 -11.34
N LEU A 178 1.12 6.52 -10.59
CA LEU A 178 0.79 7.92 -10.41
C LEU A 178 1.83 8.80 -11.11
N PRO A 179 1.41 9.81 -11.88
CA PRO A 179 2.33 10.78 -12.47
C PRO A 179 3.07 11.58 -11.40
N VAL A 180 4.33 11.89 -11.65
CA VAL A 180 5.15 12.75 -10.80
C VAL A 180 6.11 13.56 -11.67
N ASP A 181 6.32 14.82 -11.30
CA ASP A 181 7.33 15.66 -11.93
C ASP A 181 8.69 15.43 -11.23
N PRO A 182 9.72 14.95 -11.96
CA PRO A 182 11.05 14.72 -11.38
C PRO A 182 11.70 15.97 -10.75
N ALA A 183 11.29 17.18 -11.12
CA ALA A 183 11.78 18.42 -10.53
C ALA A 183 11.26 18.67 -9.08
N GLN A 184 10.23 17.95 -8.65
CA GLN A 184 9.59 18.15 -7.36
C GLN A 184 10.17 17.27 -6.25
N PHE A 185 11.05 16.33 -6.55
CA PHE A 185 11.68 15.46 -5.56
C PHE A 185 13.20 15.36 -5.75
N ASP A 186 13.88 14.94 -4.68
CA ASP A 186 15.30 14.60 -4.68
C ASP A 186 15.52 13.09 -4.50
N VAL A 187 14.63 12.47 -3.74
CA VAL A 187 14.62 11.01 -3.50
C VAL A 187 13.19 10.51 -3.68
N TYR A 188 12.96 9.68 -4.69
CA TYR A 188 11.68 9.03 -4.94
C TYR A 188 11.86 7.52 -4.84
N TYR A 189 11.38 6.91 -3.74
CA TYR A 189 11.69 5.52 -3.43
C TYR A 189 10.45 4.65 -3.32
N PHE A 190 10.62 3.37 -3.65
CA PHE A 190 9.53 2.41 -3.70
C PHE A 190 10.04 0.96 -3.64
N ALA A 191 9.12 0.01 -3.65
CA ALA A 191 9.40 -1.42 -3.65
C ALA A 191 8.54 -2.15 -4.71
N PRO A 192 9.03 -3.28 -5.25
CA PRO A 192 8.46 -3.88 -6.46
C PRO A 192 7.14 -4.63 -6.26
N GLN A 193 6.72 -4.95 -5.02
CA GLN A 193 5.53 -5.77 -4.75
C GLN A 193 4.18 -5.02 -4.91
N LYS A 194 4.19 -3.82 -5.45
CA LYS A 194 3.02 -2.99 -5.72
C LYS A 194 2.78 -2.93 -7.24
N VAL A 195 2.92 -1.79 -7.86
CA VAL A 195 2.68 -1.58 -9.30
C VAL A 195 3.46 -2.56 -10.18
N PHE A 196 4.68 -2.92 -9.78
CA PHE A 196 5.52 -3.81 -10.58
C PHE A 196 5.20 -5.29 -10.42
N GLY A 197 4.19 -5.65 -9.63
CA GLY A 197 3.68 -7.02 -9.54
C GLY A 197 4.75 -8.07 -9.30
N ALA A 198 5.71 -7.78 -8.44
CA ALA A 198 6.77 -8.71 -8.04
C ALA A 198 6.71 -8.97 -6.53
N ASP A 199 7.55 -9.87 -6.03
CA ASP A 199 7.69 -10.05 -4.59
C ASP A 199 8.47 -8.90 -3.94
N GLY A 200 8.43 -8.83 -2.61
CA GLY A 200 9.20 -7.88 -1.82
C GLY A 200 10.70 -8.18 -1.78
N GLY A 201 11.39 -7.56 -0.84
CA GLY A 201 12.82 -7.82 -0.56
C GLY A 201 13.80 -6.87 -1.24
N LEU A 202 13.31 -5.95 -2.07
CA LEU A 202 14.11 -4.90 -2.71
C LEU A 202 13.47 -3.53 -2.48
N TRP A 203 14.31 -2.50 -2.44
CA TRP A 203 13.91 -1.12 -2.63
C TRP A 203 14.61 -0.54 -3.87
N LEU A 204 13.96 0.42 -4.49
CA LEU A 204 14.49 1.21 -5.60
C LEU A 204 14.33 2.68 -5.25
N ALA A 205 15.26 3.51 -5.71
CA ALA A 205 15.22 4.95 -5.49
C ALA A 205 15.73 5.70 -6.72
N LEU A 206 15.01 6.77 -7.08
CA LEU A 206 15.41 7.76 -8.06
C LEU A 206 16.06 8.89 -7.26
N LEU A 207 17.34 9.17 -7.52
CA LEU A 207 18.18 10.08 -6.75
C LEU A 207 18.63 11.25 -7.60
N SER A 208 18.27 12.47 -7.22
CA SER A 208 18.75 13.70 -7.85
C SER A 208 20.25 13.92 -7.61
N PRO A 209 20.92 14.79 -8.37
CA PRO A 209 22.29 15.21 -8.07
C PRO A 209 22.44 15.76 -6.65
N ALA A 210 21.47 16.50 -6.14
CA ALA A 210 21.47 17.02 -4.78
C ALA A 210 21.40 15.91 -3.74
N ALA A 211 20.58 14.89 -3.96
CA ALA A 211 20.51 13.70 -3.10
C ALA A 211 21.83 12.93 -3.10
N LEU A 212 22.45 12.74 -4.28
CA LEU A 212 23.75 12.07 -4.39
C LEU A 212 24.85 12.84 -3.64
N ALA A 213 24.89 14.18 -3.75
CA ALA A 213 25.83 15.02 -3.01
C ALA A 213 25.61 14.90 -1.49
N ARG A 214 24.36 14.93 -1.02
CA ARG A 214 24.03 14.77 0.40
C ARG A 214 24.43 13.39 0.93
N ILE A 215 24.27 12.33 0.16
CA ILE A 215 24.70 10.97 0.54
C ILE A 215 26.21 10.93 0.76
N GLU A 216 27.01 11.56 -0.09
CA GLU A 216 28.47 11.64 0.07
C GLU A 216 28.86 12.52 1.27
N GLU A 217 28.19 13.66 1.47
CA GLU A 217 28.40 14.55 2.61
C GLU A 217 28.16 13.82 3.95
N VAL A 218 27.01 13.13 4.08
CA VAL A 218 26.68 12.38 5.29
C VAL A 218 27.63 11.20 5.50
N ALA A 219 28.04 10.50 4.45
CA ALA A 219 29.02 9.43 4.54
C ALA A 219 30.41 9.91 5.01
N ALA A 220 30.78 11.16 4.68
CA ALA A 220 32.03 11.79 5.09
C ALA A 220 31.95 12.44 6.48
N SER A 221 30.79 12.59 7.10
CA SER A 221 30.57 13.32 8.35
C SER A 221 31.14 12.63 9.61
N GLY A 222 31.54 11.37 9.50
CA GLY A 222 31.91 10.52 10.64
C GLY A 222 30.74 9.84 11.33
N ARG A 223 29.50 10.03 10.85
CA ARG A 223 28.33 9.27 11.31
C ARG A 223 28.55 7.78 11.05
N TYR A 224 28.33 6.95 12.08
CA TYR A 224 28.33 5.51 11.87
C TYR A 224 27.13 5.11 11.01
N ILE A 225 27.38 4.47 9.88
CA ILE A 225 26.37 3.94 8.97
C ILE A 225 26.67 2.46 8.76
N PRO A 226 25.77 1.55 9.14
CA PRO A 226 25.93 0.13 8.83
C PRO A 226 26.05 -0.07 7.31
N ASP A 227 26.99 -0.89 6.86
CA ASP A 227 27.21 -1.13 5.42
C ASP A 227 25.94 -1.51 4.67
N PHE A 228 25.10 -2.36 5.27
CA PHE A 228 23.83 -2.78 4.69
C PHE A 228 22.83 -1.63 4.44
N LEU A 229 22.90 -0.57 5.26
CA LEU A 229 22.06 0.62 5.17
C LEU A 229 22.75 1.79 4.48
N SER A 230 23.98 1.60 4.01
CA SER A 230 24.77 2.65 3.37
C SER A 230 24.25 2.95 1.96
N LEU A 231 23.59 4.11 1.80
CA LEU A 231 23.15 4.60 0.49
C LEU A 231 24.35 4.83 -0.44
N ARG A 232 25.51 5.25 0.08
CA ARG A 232 26.73 5.38 -0.72
C ARG A 232 27.15 4.04 -1.33
N LEU A 233 27.23 2.97 -0.53
CA LEU A 233 27.53 1.63 -1.04
C LEU A 233 26.47 1.12 -2.02
N ALA A 234 25.19 1.42 -1.79
CA ALA A 234 24.11 1.06 -2.71
C ALA A 234 24.27 1.79 -4.06
N VAL A 235 24.59 3.10 -4.05
CA VAL A 235 24.86 3.90 -5.24
C VAL A 235 26.07 3.36 -6.01
N GLU A 236 27.18 3.09 -5.32
CA GLU A 236 28.42 2.54 -5.93
C GLU A 236 28.18 1.18 -6.61
N ASN A 237 27.37 0.31 -5.98
CA ASN A 237 27.03 -0.98 -6.55
C ASN A 237 26.01 -0.84 -7.72
N SER A 238 25.03 0.03 -7.59
CA SER A 238 24.05 0.28 -8.66
C SER A 238 24.70 0.82 -9.93
N ARG A 239 25.77 1.64 -9.81
CA ARG A 239 26.59 2.09 -10.98
C ARG A 239 27.23 0.91 -11.74
N LYS A 240 27.42 -0.23 -11.06
CA LYS A 240 27.96 -1.47 -11.65
C LYS A 240 26.86 -2.45 -12.06
N ASP A 241 25.58 -2.03 -12.02
CA ASP A 241 24.39 -2.86 -12.20
C ASP A 241 24.35 -4.05 -11.22
N GLN A 242 24.60 -3.75 -9.95
CA GLN A 242 24.64 -4.72 -8.84
C GLN A 242 23.97 -4.16 -7.61
N THR A 243 23.67 -5.04 -6.64
CA THR A 243 23.38 -4.69 -5.26
C THR A 243 24.60 -4.95 -4.38
N TYR A 244 24.70 -4.30 -3.20
CA TYR A 244 25.77 -4.54 -2.23
C TYR A 244 25.84 -6.01 -1.81
N ASN A 245 24.70 -6.63 -1.52
CA ASN A 245 24.55 -8.04 -1.19
C ASN A 245 23.68 -8.76 -2.24
N THR A 246 23.68 -10.09 -2.25
CA THR A 246 22.87 -10.89 -3.19
C THR A 246 21.40 -10.45 -3.13
N PRO A 247 20.81 -10.03 -4.25
CA PRO A 247 19.40 -9.65 -4.32
C PRO A 247 18.49 -10.86 -4.47
N ALA A 248 17.21 -10.68 -4.25
CA ALA A 248 16.17 -11.61 -4.68
C ALA A 248 16.07 -11.59 -6.22
N VAL A 249 16.80 -12.48 -6.90
CA VAL A 249 16.89 -12.50 -8.38
C VAL A 249 15.53 -12.77 -9.00
N SER A 250 14.68 -13.61 -8.38
CA SER A 250 13.29 -13.83 -8.79
C SER A 250 12.48 -12.52 -8.84
N THR A 251 12.60 -11.70 -7.80
CA THR A 251 11.95 -10.39 -7.73
C THR A 251 12.43 -9.45 -8.84
N LEU A 252 13.74 -9.44 -9.12
CA LEU A 252 14.30 -8.64 -10.24
C LEU A 252 13.72 -9.08 -11.59
N ILE A 253 13.61 -10.39 -11.83
CA ILE A 253 13.09 -10.94 -13.10
C ILE A 253 11.61 -10.59 -13.27
N LEU A 254 10.78 -10.78 -12.22
CA LEU A 254 9.36 -10.42 -12.23
C LEU A 254 9.18 -8.92 -12.48
N MET A 255 9.95 -8.09 -11.78
CA MET A 255 9.89 -6.64 -11.93
C MET A 255 10.30 -6.19 -13.35
N ALA A 256 11.38 -6.74 -13.90
CA ALA A 256 11.82 -6.42 -15.26
C ALA A 256 10.73 -6.74 -16.29
N SER A 257 10.10 -7.93 -16.17
CA SER A 257 8.99 -8.34 -17.03
C SER A 257 7.77 -7.42 -16.95
N GLN A 258 7.43 -6.94 -15.74
CA GLN A 258 6.33 -6.00 -15.58
C GLN A 258 6.68 -4.62 -16.13
N LEU A 259 7.89 -4.16 -15.91
CA LEU A 259 8.37 -2.86 -16.40
C LEU A 259 8.33 -2.80 -17.92
N ASP A 260 8.79 -3.85 -18.62
CA ASP A 260 8.69 -3.91 -20.08
C ASP A 260 7.23 -3.89 -20.54
N TRP A 261 6.37 -4.66 -19.86
CA TRP A 261 4.95 -4.68 -20.17
C TRP A 261 4.30 -3.29 -20.04
N LEU A 262 4.70 -2.49 -19.05
CA LEU A 262 4.24 -1.11 -18.90
C LEU A 262 4.76 -0.23 -20.05
N LEU A 263 6.06 -0.32 -20.35
CA LEU A 263 6.70 0.50 -21.40
C LEU A 263 6.14 0.20 -22.79
N GLU A 264 5.95 -1.08 -23.12
CA GLU A 264 5.37 -1.51 -24.41
C GLU A 264 3.94 -0.99 -24.63
N ARG A 265 3.22 -0.65 -23.56
CA ARG A 265 1.84 -0.16 -23.62
C ARG A 265 1.70 1.35 -23.58
N GLY A 266 2.78 2.09 -23.43
CA GLY A 266 2.77 3.54 -23.36
C GLY A 266 3.27 4.11 -22.03
N GLY A 267 3.95 3.29 -21.23
CA GLY A 267 4.66 3.70 -20.03
C GLY A 267 3.75 4.20 -18.92
N LEU A 268 4.21 5.26 -18.24
CA LEU A 268 3.53 5.80 -17.06
C LEU A 268 2.14 6.38 -17.38
N GLU A 269 1.98 7.01 -18.54
CA GLU A 269 0.70 7.59 -18.97
C GLU A 269 -0.38 6.52 -19.12
N TRP A 270 -0.07 5.42 -19.81
CA TRP A 270 -0.99 4.29 -19.94
C TRP A 270 -1.29 3.62 -18.59
N SER A 271 -0.27 3.44 -17.78
CA SER A 271 -0.38 2.81 -16.46
C SER A 271 -1.29 3.62 -15.52
N ALA A 272 -1.11 4.94 -15.50
CA ALA A 272 -1.94 5.86 -14.72
C ALA A 272 -3.40 5.85 -15.21
N ALA A 273 -3.63 6.00 -16.51
CA ALA A 273 -4.97 5.99 -17.08
C ALA A 273 -5.71 4.68 -16.82
N ARG A 274 -4.99 3.54 -16.83
CA ARG A 274 -5.58 2.24 -16.53
C ARG A 274 -6.01 2.14 -15.06
N SER A 275 -5.18 2.61 -14.12
CA SER A 275 -5.52 2.64 -12.70
C SER A 275 -6.67 3.59 -12.39
N GLU A 276 -6.67 4.78 -13.00
CA GLU A 276 -7.80 5.74 -12.90
C GLU A 276 -9.09 5.10 -13.40
N ARG A 277 -9.05 4.36 -14.52
CA ARG A 277 -10.23 3.65 -15.04
C ARG A 277 -10.77 2.60 -14.04
N SER A 278 -9.90 1.85 -13.38
CA SER A 278 -10.28 0.90 -12.34
C SER A 278 -10.87 1.60 -11.13
N ALA A 279 -10.29 2.74 -10.74
CA ALA A 279 -10.76 3.57 -9.64
C ALA A 279 -12.15 4.18 -9.93
N GLU A 280 -12.37 4.72 -11.12
CA GLU A 280 -13.67 5.21 -11.57
C GLU A 280 -14.76 4.14 -11.41
N ILE A 281 -14.51 2.91 -11.85
CA ILE A 281 -15.47 1.80 -11.73
C ILE A 281 -15.83 1.55 -10.26
N LEU A 282 -14.83 1.46 -9.39
CA LEU A 282 -15.04 1.18 -7.97
C LEU A 282 -15.76 2.33 -7.24
N TYR A 283 -15.29 3.57 -7.43
CA TYR A 283 -15.86 4.73 -6.74
C TYR A 283 -17.26 5.08 -7.27
N ASP A 284 -17.50 5.00 -8.57
CA ASP A 284 -18.81 5.18 -9.17
C ASP A 284 -19.84 4.17 -8.65
N TRP A 285 -19.43 2.91 -8.45
CA TRP A 285 -20.26 1.89 -7.82
C TRP A 285 -20.56 2.27 -6.37
N ALA A 286 -19.55 2.63 -5.57
CA ALA A 286 -19.73 2.96 -4.17
C ALA A 286 -20.63 4.20 -3.97
N GLU A 287 -20.50 5.22 -4.81
CA GLU A 287 -21.33 6.44 -4.76
C GLU A 287 -22.81 6.19 -5.12
N LYS A 288 -23.11 5.11 -5.87
CA LYS A 288 -24.46 4.73 -6.24
C LYS A 288 -25.06 3.67 -5.29
N SER A 289 -24.24 3.05 -4.46
CA SER A 289 -24.65 2.02 -3.52
C SER A 289 -25.48 2.61 -2.37
N GLN A 290 -26.43 1.82 -1.85
CA GLN A 290 -27.21 2.19 -0.67
C GLN A 290 -26.50 1.87 0.65
N TYR A 291 -25.46 1.04 0.63
CA TYR A 291 -24.77 0.51 1.80
C TYR A 291 -23.26 0.70 1.77
N ALA A 292 -22.69 1.17 0.66
CA ALA A 292 -21.26 1.41 0.52
C ALA A 292 -20.99 2.86 0.15
N THR A 293 -19.89 3.43 0.66
CA THR A 293 -19.46 4.80 0.36
C THR A 293 -17.94 4.88 0.27
N PRO A 294 -17.35 5.72 -0.60
CA PRO A 294 -15.92 5.98 -0.57
C PRO A 294 -15.50 6.57 0.78
N PHE A 295 -14.52 5.95 1.43
CA PHE A 295 -13.98 6.49 2.70
C PHE A 295 -13.32 7.86 2.50
N VAL A 296 -12.57 8.04 1.41
CA VAL A 296 -12.00 9.33 1.03
C VAL A 296 -13.09 10.16 0.35
N THR A 297 -13.61 11.14 1.06
CA THR A 297 -14.77 11.93 0.62
C THR A 297 -14.45 12.91 -0.50
N ASP A 298 -13.25 13.53 -0.47
CA ASP A 298 -12.79 14.41 -1.55
C ASP A 298 -12.28 13.57 -2.74
N PRO A 299 -12.94 13.63 -3.92
CA PRO A 299 -12.50 12.90 -5.10
C PRO A 299 -11.06 13.23 -5.54
N GLY A 300 -10.60 14.46 -5.30
CA GLY A 300 -9.24 14.88 -5.61
C GLY A 300 -8.16 14.17 -4.78
N MET A 301 -8.52 13.64 -3.61
CA MET A 301 -7.63 12.93 -2.69
C MET A 301 -7.74 11.40 -2.81
N ARG A 302 -8.72 10.87 -3.54
CA ARG A 302 -8.89 9.42 -3.73
C ARG A 302 -7.71 8.80 -4.47
N SER A 303 -7.20 7.71 -3.94
CA SER A 303 -6.15 6.95 -4.59
C SER A 303 -6.70 6.18 -5.81
N PRO A 304 -6.02 6.25 -6.97
CA PRO A 304 -6.40 5.45 -8.12
C PRO A 304 -5.84 4.01 -8.06
N VAL A 305 -4.99 3.70 -7.09
CA VAL A 305 -4.33 2.39 -6.97
C VAL A 305 -4.77 1.58 -5.76
N VAL A 306 -5.45 2.21 -4.79
CA VAL A 306 -6.01 1.55 -3.60
C VAL A 306 -7.32 2.20 -3.23
N GLY A 307 -8.43 1.55 -3.50
CA GLY A 307 -9.76 2.01 -3.10
C GLY A 307 -10.10 1.54 -1.68
N THR A 308 -10.59 2.45 -0.86
CA THR A 308 -11.12 2.18 0.49
C THR A 308 -12.60 2.52 0.53
N ILE A 309 -13.43 1.52 0.80
CA ILE A 309 -14.89 1.62 0.72
C ILE A 309 -15.48 1.23 2.07
N ASP A 310 -16.13 2.18 2.72
CA ASP A 310 -16.85 1.97 3.98
C ASP A 310 -18.24 1.38 3.71
N PHE A 311 -18.70 0.55 4.64
CA PHE A 311 -20.03 -0.04 4.61
C PHE A 311 -20.90 0.49 5.75
N SER A 312 -22.21 0.59 5.51
CA SER A 312 -23.20 0.88 6.55
C SER A 312 -23.19 -0.20 7.64
N ALA A 313 -23.80 0.10 8.78
CA ALA A 313 -23.89 -0.85 9.88
C ALA A 313 -24.71 -2.13 9.53
N ASP A 314 -25.50 -2.06 8.49
CA ASP A 314 -26.35 -3.19 8.06
C ASP A 314 -25.58 -4.25 7.27
N VAL A 315 -24.38 -3.95 6.80
CA VAL A 315 -23.51 -4.85 6.03
C VAL A 315 -22.15 -4.98 6.70
N ASP A 316 -21.83 -6.16 7.17
CA ASP A 316 -20.53 -6.50 7.76
C ASP A 316 -19.48 -6.74 6.67
N ALA A 317 -18.54 -5.82 6.51
CA ALA A 317 -17.49 -5.89 5.51
C ALA A 317 -16.54 -7.09 5.73
N ASP A 318 -16.29 -7.49 6.96
CA ASP A 318 -15.44 -8.66 7.26
C ASP A 318 -16.16 -9.96 6.82
N ALA A 319 -17.49 -10.05 7.03
CA ALA A 319 -18.28 -11.16 6.53
C ALA A 319 -18.31 -11.19 4.99
N VAL A 320 -18.46 -10.04 4.34
CA VAL A 320 -18.37 -9.92 2.87
C VAL A 320 -17.02 -10.40 2.38
N ALA A 321 -15.91 -9.90 2.94
CA ALA A 321 -14.56 -10.30 2.56
C ALA A 321 -14.31 -11.80 2.76
N GLY A 322 -14.83 -12.38 3.86
CA GLY A 322 -14.75 -13.82 4.14
C GLY A 322 -15.45 -14.66 3.06
N ILE A 323 -16.66 -14.28 2.67
CA ILE A 323 -17.43 -14.97 1.61
C ILE A 323 -16.75 -14.79 0.24
N LEU A 324 -16.25 -13.61 -0.08
CA LEU A 324 -15.48 -13.37 -1.29
C LEU A 324 -14.28 -14.31 -1.36
N ARG A 325 -13.53 -14.44 -0.25
CA ARG A 325 -12.35 -15.33 -0.13
C ARG A 325 -12.72 -16.80 -0.33
N GLU A 326 -13.81 -17.29 0.25
CA GLU A 326 -14.33 -18.64 0.04
C GLU A 326 -14.67 -18.91 -1.44
N ASN A 327 -15.00 -17.88 -2.21
CA ASN A 327 -15.30 -17.92 -3.63
C ASN A 327 -14.11 -17.60 -4.54
N GLY A 328 -12.86 -17.52 -4.00
CA GLY A 328 -11.65 -17.29 -4.76
C GLY A 328 -11.33 -15.82 -5.06
N ILE A 329 -12.04 -14.87 -4.42
CA ILE A 329 -11.79 -13.44 -4.52
C ILE A 329 -11.11 -12.99 -3.23
N VAL A 330 -9.80 -12.64 -3.29
CA VAL A 330 -8.94 -12.57 -2.12
C VAL A 330 -8.33 -11.18 -1.91
N ASP A 331 -7.93 -10.93 -0.66
CA ASP A 331 -7.15 -9.77 -0.21
C ASP A 331 -7.90 -8.44 -0.36
N THR A 332 -9.22 -8.48 -0.08
CA THR A 332 -10.12 -7.32 -0.06
C THR A 332 -10.36 -6.76 1.34
N GLU A 333 -9.81 -7.38 2.38
CA GLU A 333 -10.00 -7.02 3.78
C GLU A 333 -9.48 -5.60 4.09
N SER A 334 -10.13 -4.97 5.08
CA SER A 334 -9.74 -3.65 5.58
C SER A 334 -8.32 -3.60 6.13
N TYR A 335 -7.77 -2.41 6.27
CA TYR A 335 -6.54 -2.23 7.04
C TYR A 335 -6.86 -2.31 8.54
N ARG A 336 -6.53 -3.44 9.19
CA ARG A 336 -6.95 -3.78 10.57
C ARG A 336 -6.74 -2.67 11.60
N LYS A 337 -5.65 -1.91 11.52
CA LYS A 337 -5.35 -0.83 12.48
C LYS A 337 -6.25 0.39 12.31
N LEU A 338 -6.92 0.55 11.18
CA LEU A 338 -7.87 1.64 10.95
C LEU A 338 -9.21 1.39 11.67
N GLY A 339 -9.56 0.09 11.91
CA GLY A 339 -10.71 -0.30 12.73
C GLY A 339 -12.06 0.10 12.13
N ARG A 340 -12.20 0.10 10.81
CA ARG A 340 -13.42 0.49 10.09
C ARG A 340 -14.12 -0.71 9.48
N ASN A 341 -15.44 -0.61 9.36
CA ASN A 341 -16.26 -1.54 8.57
C ASN A 341 -16.05 -1.23 7.08
N GLN A 342 -15.01 -1.82 6.48
CA GLN A 342 -14.44 -1.34 5.22
C GLN A 342 -13.85 -2.48 4.39
N LEU A 343 -13.95 -2.39 3.08
CA LEU A 343 -13.10 -3.12 2.15
C LEU A 343 -11.97 -2.22 1.62
N ARG A 344 -10.82 -2.84 1.35
CA ARG A 344 -9.67 -2.17 0.74
C ARG A 344 -9.20 -2.93 -0.48
N ILE A 345 -9.35 -2.32 -1.64
CA ILE A 345 -9.23 -2.95 -2.95
C ILE A 345 -7.96 -2.43 -3.66
N GLY A 346 -7.07 -3.32 -4.06
CA GLY A 346 -5.96 -2.98 -4.96
C GLY A 346 -6.48 -2.74 -6.37
N LEU A 347 -6.01 -1.65 -7.01
CA LEU A 347 -6.39 -1.22 -8.35
C LEU A 347 -5.15 -1.03 -9.25
N PHE A 348 -4.08 -1.74 -8.94
CA PHE A 348 -2.82 -1.63 -9.67
C PHE A 348 -2.96 -2.07 -11.14
N PRO A 349 -2.08 -1.60 -12.04
CA PRO A 349 -2.21 -1.83 -13.49
C PRO A 349 -2.31 -3.30 -13.92
N ALA A 350 -1.79 -4.25 -13.11
CA ALA A 350 -1.91 -5.69 -13.39
C ALA A 350 -3.34 -6.24 -13.20
N ILE A 351 -4.21 -5.51 -12.49
CA ILE A 351 -5.62 -5.87 -12.28
C ILE A 351 -6.44 -5.32 -13.45
N GLU A 352 -7.27 -6.18 -14.06
CA GLU A 352 -8.11 -5.76 -15.18
C GLU A 352 -9.29 -4.89 -14.69
N PRO A 353 -9.61 -3.76 -15.36
CA PRO A 353 -10.79 -2.98 -15.02
C PRO A 353 -12.10 -3.80 -15.05
N ALA A 354 -12.17 -4.81 -15.94
CA ALA A 354 -13.30 -5.73 -15.98
C ALA A 354 -13.39 -6.61 -14.74
N ASP A 355 -12.25 -7.01 -14.14
CA ASP A 355 -12.24 -7.75 -12.88
C ASP A 355 -12.71 -6.87 -11.70
N VAL A 356 -12.43 -5.56 -11.72
CA VAL A 356 -12.96 -4.61 -10.72
C VAL A 356 -14.48 -4.49 -10.84
N ALA A 357 -15.02 -4.40 -12.06
CA ALA A 357 -16.47 -4.38 -12.28
C ALA A 357 -17.14 -5.69 -11.83
N ALA A 358 -16.49 -6.83 -12.08
CA ALA A 358 -16.98 -8.12 -11.60
C ALA A 358 -16.92 -8.23 -10.07
N LEU A 359 -15.87 -7.69 -9.43
CA LEU A 359 -15.76 -7.62 -7.97
C LEU A 359 -16.94 -6.84 -7.36
N THR A 360 -17.28 -5.65 -7.90
CA THR A 360 -18.40 -4.86 -7.37
C THR A 360 -19.74 -5.62 -7.49
N ALA A 361 -19.98 -6.31 -8.59
CA ALA A 361 -21.16 -7.17 -8.75
C ALA A 361 -21.16 -8.36 -7.77
N CYS A 362 -20.01 -8.94 -7.45
CA CYS A 362 -19.90 -9.98 -6.43
C CYS A 362 -20.18 -9.43 -5.03
N VAL A 363 -19.73 -8.22 -4.71
CA VAL A 363 -20.03 -7.55 -3.42
C VAL A 363 -21.53 -7.33 -3.28
N ASP A 364 -22.21 -6.78 -4.31
CA ASP A 364 -23.66 -6.60 -4.32
C ASP A 364 -24.38 -7.94 -4.10
N TYR A 365 -23.98 -8.98 -4.83
CA TYR A 365 -24.56 -10.32 -4.70
C TYR A 365 -24.45 -10.89 -3.29
N VAL A 366 -23.31 -10.67 -2.62
CA VAL A 366 -23.06 -11.15 -1.24
C VAL A 366 -23.85 -10.33 -0.23
N ALA A 367 -23.82 -9.00 -0.35
CA ALA A 367 -24.54 -8.09 0.56
C ALA A 367 -26.05 -8.35 0.59
N GLU A 368 -26.67 -8.50 -0.59
CA GLU A 368 -28.11 -8.85 -0.71
C GLU A 368 -28.45 -10.15 0.01
N ARG A 369 -27.58 -11.16 -0.06
CA ARG A 369 -27.82 -12.46 0.57
C ARG A 369 -27.56 -12.49 2.06
N LEU A 370 -26.63 -11.69 2.54
CA LEU A 370 -26.41 -11.49 3.98
C LEU A 370 -27.64 -10.84 4.61
N ALA A 371 -28.23 -9.81 3.98
CA ALA A 371 -29.46 -9.17 4.44
C ALA A 371 -30.62 -10.17 4.55
N LEU A 372 -30.85 -11.00 3.52
CA LEU A 372 -31.88 -12.03 3.53
C LEU A 372 -31.67 -13.12 4.61
N VAL A 373 -30.45 -13.42 4.98
CA VAL A 373 -30.14 -14.37 6.06
C VAL A 373 -30.46 -13.76 7.43
N CYS A 374 -30.17 -12.49 7.64
CA CYS A 374 -30.51 -11.77 8.87
C CYS A 374 -32.04 -11.68 9.06
N GLU A 375 -32.81 -11.29 8.04
CA GLU A 375 -34.28 -11.23 8.09
C GLU A 375 -34.88 -12.57 8.48
N ARG A 376 -34.40 -13.68 7.89
CA ARG A 376 -34.87 -15.03 8.23
C ARG A 376 -34.53 -15.49 9.62
N ALA A 377 -33.42 -15.01 10.18
CA ALA A 377 -33.00 -15.30 11.55
C ALA A 377 -33.92 -14.58 12.57
N ASP A 378 -34.27 -13.33 12.28
CA ASP A 378 -35.16 -12.51 13.11
C ASP A 378 -36.61 -13.07 13.08
N ASP A 379 -37.17 -13.44 11.91
CA ASP A 379 -38.47 -14.09 11.76
C ASP A 379 -38.57 -15.42 12.54
N ASN A 380 -37.50 -16.23 12.54
CA ASN A 380 -37.44 -17.48 13.29
C ASN A 380 -37.30 -17.25 14.80
N GLY A 381 -36.62 -16.16 15.21
CA GLY A 381 -36.49 -15.74 16.60
C GLY A 381 -37.84 -15.29 17.20
N GLU A 382 -38.61 -14.51 16.47
CA GLU A 382 -39.93 -14.07 16.89
C GLU A 382 -40.95 -15.23 16.98
N HIS A 383 -40.87 -16.22 16.08
CA HIS A 383 -41.73 -17.42 16.14
C HIS A 383 -41.40 -18.36 17.32
N GLN A 384 -40.17 -18.39 17.82
CA GLN A 384 -39.83 -19.14 19.03
C GLN A 384 -40.29 -18.42 20.31
N HIS A 385 -40.19 -17.09 20.38
CA HIS A 385 -40.70 -16.33 21.52
C HIS A 385 -42.23 -16.34 21.64
N HIS A 386 -42.97 -16.52 20.57
CA HIS A 386 -44.42 -16.68 20.62
C HIS A 386 -44.87 -18.10 21.05
N LYS A 387 -44.06 -19.13 20.83
CA LYS A 387 -44.37 -20.50 21.28
C LYS A 387 -44.11 -20.72 22.77
N ASP A 388 -43.13 -20.04 23.36
CA ASP A 388 -42.81 -20.19 24.77
C ASP A 388 -43.74 -19.39 25.73
N ARG A 389 -44.54 -18.43 25.21
CA ARG A 389 -45.53 -17.73 26.03
C ARG A 389 -46.85 -18.46 26.22
N GLY A 390 -47.03 -19.64 25.59
CA GLY A 390 -48.27 -20.45 25.61
C GLY A 390 -48.35 -21.54 26.68
N GLN A 391 -47.32 -21.79 27.47
CA GLN A 391 -47.32 -22.84 28.50
C GLN A 391 -46.67 -22.38 29.83
N GLN A 392 -47.43 -21.64 30.65
CA GLN A 392 -47.17 -21.57 32.07
C GLN A 392 -48.31 -22.23 32.84
N PRO A 393 -48.08 -23.36 33.55
CA PRO A 393 -49.01 -23.85 34.55
C PRO A 393 -48.86 -22.99 35.82
N ALA A 394 -50.02 -22.62 36.37
CA ALA A 394 -50.14 -21.95 37.66
C ALA A 394 -49.38 -22.72 38.76
N ARG A 395 -48.53 -22.06 39.49
CA ARG A 395 -47.95 -22.56 40.75
C ARG A 395 -48.35 -21.66 41.90
N ASP A 396 -48.89 -22.35 42.84
CA ASP A 396 -49.39 -22.00 44.14
C ASP A 396 -48.35 -21.34 45.08
N SER A 397 -48.86 -20.42 45.87
CA SER A 397 -48.16 -19.71 46.91
C SER A 397 -47.98 -20.60 48.15
N SER A 398 -46.78 -20.75 48.68
CA SER A 398 -46.53 -20.68 50.13
C SER A 398 -45.08 -21.04 50.48
N HIS A 399 -44.55 -20.30 51.32
CA HIS A 399 -43.65 -20.48 52.45
C HIS A 399 -42.35 -19.65 52.46
N ALA A 400 -42.34 -18.95 53.56
CA ALA A 400 -41.30 -18.05 54.04
C ALA A 400 -40.04 -18.78 54.54
N ALA A 401 -39.05 -17.95 54.74
CA ALA A 401 -38.05 -17.95 55.81
C ALA A 401 -36.57 -18.27 55.45
N SER A 402 -35.83 -17.28 55.75
CA SER A 402 -34.56 -17.19 56.52
C SER A 402 -33.25 -17.19 55.75
N LEU A 403 -32.61 -16.03 55.85
CA LEU A 403 -31.16 -15.79 55.79
C LEU A 403 -30.44 -16.49 56.95
N PRO A 404 -29.16 -16.80 56.90
CA PRO A 404 -28.21 -15.81 57.43
C PRO A 404 -26.89 -15.62 56.63
N ARG A 405 -26.24 -14.56 57.10
CA ARG A 405 -25.00 -13.88 56.70
C ARG A 405 -23.71 -14.68 56.94
N GLU A 406 -22.64 -14.06 56.43
CA GLU A 406 -21.20 -14.13 56.80
C GLU A 406 -20.39 -15.27 56.16
N GLY A 407 -19.22 -15.01 55.62
CA GLY A 407 -18.08 -14.19 55.89
C GLY A 407 -16.89 -14.53 55.00
N GLU A 408 -16.15 -13.51 54.79
CA GLU A 408 -14.69 -13.41 54.62
C GLU A 408 -13.84 -14.61 54.15
N ARG A 409 -13.17 -14.49 53.01
CA ARG A 409 -11.71 -14.24 52.91
C ARG A 409 -11.32 -14.08 51.46
#